data_448831c3108cd33781d93c273672cfc6
#
_entry.id   448831c3108cd33781d93c273672cfc6
#
_cell.length_a   1.000
_cell.length_b   1.000
_cell.length_c   1.000
_cell.angle_alpha   90.00
_cell.angle_beta   90.00
_cell.angle_gamma   90.00
#
_symmetry.space_group_name_H-M   'P 1'
#
loop_
_entity.id
_entity.type
_entity.pdbx_description
1 polymer ?
#
loop_
_entity_poly.entity_id
_entity_poly.type
_entity_poly.pdbx_seq_one_letter_code
_entity_poly.pdbx_strand_id
1 'polypeptide(L)'
;MSTNRRQILKFGSLGLAAVSPATYFGGIADAQEPQRIEGSALLTPGPRAATETSDTKRLQRAIDQVHERGGGTVHLAAGRYVSGSLLLRSNVSLWLDNGSILAMSPDVAEFLPAEKLTYETGANQATSDFHVALLVGDAVESIAVFGEGVIECEQGKQKGGGPKPVALRRCMRVSLRGITIRNARNYNISMLGCQFVDIDGVTIQGGHSDGIDPDCCRYVRIANCFVESADDSLCLKASGSLGERGATEYVTVTNCVLRTASIHFKCGTESCGDFRNITISNCVFEGGLGMRHGNPGIALYTVDGGNLDGVVASNIVMRDVGTPLAIIRGNRDRCSLGKGPGPLGSISISNIIATGAKFTSVIAGLPDAPVTGVHISRVSISMAVAGTGPKTLEAVPEQPTAYPQPVMFGALPAFGLFLRHVANLVLSDVKLKAPAQEDRPDIVADDVVNLRLHGYEKELGTNATHLWLNNVRDSWLECLAILPVPARSYRVSGAKTSNLFFKGSGVLDWKTNLSVDTSVPCGAVHTSSV
;
A
#
# COMPACT_ATOMS: atom_id res chain seq x y z
N MET A 1 41.16 46.45 29.69
CA MET A 1 40.85 47.67 28.93
C MET A 1 40.06 47.18 27.70
N SER A 2 38.72 47.10 27.76
CA SER A 2 37.73 48.09 27.34
C SER A 2 37.96 48.51 25.87
N THR A 3 37.14 48.09 24.95
CA THR A 3 35.93 48.80 24.50
C THR A 3 35.23 48.12 23.29
N ASN A 4 33.94 48.08 23.42
CA ASN A 4 32.88 47.82 22.46
C ASN A 4 32.94 48.69 21.19
N ARG A 5 32.47 48.15 20.03
CA ARG A 5 31.67 48.91 19.05
C ARG A 5 30.87 48.01 18.13
N ARG A 6 29.54 48.03 18.31
CA ARG A 6 28.51 47.60 17.34
C ARG A 6 28.54 48.51 16.14
N GLN A 7 28.57 47.95 14.93
CA GLN A 7 28.16 48.66 13.70
C GLN A 7 26.84 48.08 13.19
N ILE A 8 25.85 48.94 13.20
CA ILE A 8 24.52 48.73 12.61
C ILE A 8 24.63 49.09 11.12
N LEU A 9 24.41 48.12 10.23
CA LEU A 9 24.21 48.36 8.81
C LEU A 9 22.70 48.54 8.57
N LYS A 10 22.31 49.73 8.16
CA LYS A 10 20.99 50.09 7.64
C LYS A 10 20.90 49.54 6.20
N PHE A 11 19.97 48.63 5.92
CA PHE A 11 19.53 48.34 4.57
C PHE A 11 18.18 49.00 4.31
N GLY A 12 18.14 49.68 3.18
CA GLY A 12 17.03 50.47 2.71
C GLY A 12 15.77 49.63 2.39
N SER A 13 14.63 50.21 2.64
CA SER A 13 13.31 49.71 2.35
C SER A 13 13.08 49.68 0.85
N LEU A 14 12.97 48.47 0.30
CA LEU A 14 12.29 48.22 -0.97
C LEU A 14 10.90 47.65 -0.66
N GLY A 15 9.87 48.36 -1.11
CA GLY A 15 8.48 48.04 -0.86
C GLY A 15 8.10 46.69 -1.47
N LEU A 16 7.73 45.75 -0.62
CA LEU A 16 6.97 44.57 -1.00
C LEU A 16 5.49 44.91 -0.93
N ALA A 17 4.84 44.89 -2.08
CA ALA A 17 3.39 44.96 -2.16
C ALA A 17 2.78 43.78 -1.39
N ALA A 18 2.06 44.09 -0.32
CA ALA A 18 1.29 43.11 0.43
C ALA A 18 0.15 42.58 -0.46
N VAL A 19 0.28 41.36 -0.94
CA VAL A 19 -0.87 40.60 -1.48
C VAL A 19 -1.63 40.07 -0.26
N SER A 20 -2.77 40.65 0.00
CA SER A 20 -3.70 40.25 1.04
C SER A 20 -4.28 38.85 0.73
N PRO A 21 -4.22 37.88 1.67
CA PRO A 21 -4.97 36.65 1.53
C PRO A 21 -6.38 36.86 2.13
N ALA A 22 -7.20 37.61 1.43
CA ALA A 22 -8.60 37.72 1.75
C ALA A 22 -9.40 37.28 0.53
N THR A 23 -9.87 36.03 0.57
CA THR A 23 -11.18 35.60 0.03
C THR A 23 -11.19 34.08 -0.10
N TYR A 24 -11.36 33.37 1.03
CA TYR A 24 -11.95 32.02 1.06
C TYR A 24 -12.58 31.73 2.45
N PHE A 25 -13.39 32.68 2.92
CA PHE A 25 -14.40 32.38 3.91
C PHE A 25 -15.75 32.82 3.32
N GLY A 26 -16.28 31.94 2.48
CA GLY A 26 -17.70 32.00 2.14
C GLY A 26 -18.53 31.81 3.42
N GLY A 27 -19.56 32.67 3.58
CA GLY A 27 -20.42 32.88 4.71
C GLY A 27 -20.55 31.74 5.69
N ILE A 28 -20.17 31.98 6.92
CA ILE A 28 -20.67 31.23 8.08
C ILE A 28 -22.15 31.61 8.15
N ALA A 29 -23.01 30.74 7.61
CA ALA A 29 -24.43 30.77 7.96
C ALA A 29 -24.51 30.66 9.47
N ASP A 30 -25.38 31.47 10.10
CA ASP A 30 -25.63 31.47 11.53
C ASP A 30 -25.67 30.04 12.07
N ALA A 31 -24.60 29.65 12.78
CA ALA A 31 -24.58 28.41 13.50
C ALA A 31 -25.62 28.55 14.61
N GLN A 32 -26.80 27.97 14.42
CA GLN A 32 -27.69 27.71 15.54
C GLN A 32 -26.85 27.03 16.63
N GLU A 33 -26.88 27.60 17.83
CA GLU A 33 -26.24 26.96 18.99
C GLU A 33 -26.62 25.48 19.00
N PRO A 34 -25.65 24.58 19.13
CA PRO A 34 -25.97 23.15 19.19
C PRO A 34 -26.95 22.97 20.36
N GLN A 35 -28.16 22.53 20.07
CA GLN A 35 -29.10 22.14 21.11
C GLN A 35 -28.34 21.13 22.01
N ARG A 36 -28.20 21.45 23.29
CA ARG A 36 -27.65 20.58 24.30
C ARG A 36 -28.49 19.31 24.28
N ILE A 37 -27.97 18.26 23.66
CA ILE A 37 -28.55 16.91 23.77
C ILE A 37 -28.31 16.48 25.20
N GLU A 38 -29.33 16.55 26.03
CA GLU A 38 -29.30 16.04 27.40
C GLU A 38 -29.10 14.55 27.33
N GLY A 39 -27.88 14.11 27.66
CA GLY A 39 -27.48 12.73 27.79
C GLY A 39 -27.36 11.97 26.47
N SER A 40 -26.14 11.60 26.07
CA SER A 40 -25.91 10.63 25.00
C SER A 40 -26.78 9.38 25.28
N ALA A 41 -27.79 9.11 24.43
CA ALA A 41 -28.71 8.01 24.64
C ALA A 41 -27.93 6.67 24.55
N LEU A 42 -27.77 5.98 25.66
CA LEU A 42 -27.31 4.60 25.69
C LEU A 42 -28.54 3.67 25.64
N LEU A 43 -28.62 2.85 24.58
CA LEU A 43 -29.74 1.94 24.40
C LEU A 43 -29.22 0.50 24.24
N THR A 44 -29.65 -0.37 25.15
CA THR A 44 -29.48 -1.82 24.97
C THR A 44 -30.71 -2.37 24.25
N PRO A 45 -30.52 -3.12 23.13
CA PRO A 45 -31.66 -3.67 22.40
C PRO A 45 -32.53 -4.57 23.29
N GLY A 46 -33.86 -4.34 23.27
CA GLY A 46 -34.81 -5.16 23.98
C GLY A 46 -34.79 -6.64 23.55
N PRO A 47 -35.58 -7.51 24.18
CA PRO A 47 -35.66 -8.92 23.83
C PRO A 47 -36.14 -9.11 22.37
N ARG A 48 -35.72 -10.21 21.75
CA ARG A 48 -36.22 -10.61 20.44
C ARG A 48 -37.70 -10.98 20.54
N ALA A 49 -38.51 -10.54 19.58
CA ALA A 49 -39.89 -10.93 19.51
C ALA A 49 -40.02 -12.44 19.17
N ALA A 50 -41.06 -13.11 19.67
CA ALA A 50 -41.24 -14.53 19.47
C ALA A 50 -41.37 -14.94 17.98
N THR A 51 -41.76 -14.01 17.13
CA THR A 51 -41.89 -14.20 15.67
C THR A 51 -40.60 -13.92 14.89
N GLU A 52 -39.52 -13.43 15.54
CA GLU A 52 -38.27 -13.09 14.90
C GLU A 52 -37.29 -14.29 14.99
N THR A 53 -36.78 -14.74 13.85
CA THR A 53 -35.83 -15.86 13.74
C THR A 53 -34.40 -15.44 14.00
N SER A 54 -34.10 -14.15 13.81
CA SER A 54 -32.79 -13.53 14.05
C SER A 54 -32.90 -12.23 14.86
N ASP A 55 -31.78 -11.62 15.15
CA ASP A 55 -31.71 -10.35 15.87
C ASP A 55 -31.76 -9.11 14.96
N THR A 56 -31.80 -9.30 13.64
CA THR A 56 -31.71 -8.23 12.65
C THR A 56 -32.71 -7.10 12.91
N LYS A 57 -33.99 -7.45 13.06
CA LYS A 57 -35.04 -6.44 13.21
C LYS A 57 -34.92 -5.68 14.56
N ARG A 58 -34.62 -6.40 15.67
CA ARG A 58 -34.50 -5.72 16.97
C ARG A 58 -33.26 -4.83 17.05
N LEU A 59 -32.15 -5.24 16.45
CA LEU A 59 -30.93 -4.44 16.37
C LEU A 59 -31.16 -3.19 15.49
N GLN A 60 -31.81 -3.36 14.34
CA GLN A 60 -32.14 -2.23 13.47
C GLN A 60 -33.07 -1.24 14.17
N ARG A 61 -34.11 -1.72 14.86
CA ARG A 61 -34.99 -0.83 15.66
C ARG A 61 -34.20 -0.04 16.71
N ALA A 62 -33.23 -0.65 17.39
CA ALA A 62 -32.41 0.07 18.36
C ALA A 62 -31.54 1.14 17.70
N ILE A 63 -30.95 0.86 16.54
CA ILE A 63 -30.18 1.83 15.75
C ILE A 63 -31.07 3.00 15.31
N ASP A 64 -32.25 2.71 14.76
CA ASP A 64 -33.19 3.72 14.29
C ASP A 64 -33.71 4.60 15.46
N GLN A 65 -34.07 4.01 16.60
CA GLN A 65 -34.50 4.75 17.79
C GLN A 65 -33.41 5.69 18.35
N VAL A 66 -32.16 5.27 18.36
CA VAL A 66 -31.04 6.14 18.78
C VAL A 66 -30.86 7.29 17.79
N HIS A 67 -30.97 7.01 16.51
CA HIS A 67 -30.88 8.02 15.46
C HIS A 67 -32.02 9.06 15.57
N GLU A 68 -33.29 8.62 15.74
CA GLU A 68 -34.46 9.48 15.88
C GLU A 68 -34.37 10.42 17.09
N ARG A 69 -33.60 10.04 18.13
CA ARG A 69 -33.31 10.89 19.30
C ARG A 69 -32.15 11.86 19.08
N GLY A 70 -31.63 11.95 17.85
CA GLY A 70 -30.52 12.83 17.47
C GLY A 70 -29.13 12.19 17.57
N GLY A 71 -29.02 10.95 18.02
CA GLY A 71 -27.77 10.18 18.11
C GLY A 71 -27.54 9.55 19.49
N GLY A 72 -26.47 8.80 19.58
CA GLY A 72 -26.08 8.07 20.82
C GLY A 72 -25.43 6.72 20.54
N THR A 73 -25.57 5.81 21.47
CA THR A 73 -24.91 4.49 21.42
C THR A 73 -25.91 3.35 21.58
N VAL A 74 -25.86 2.39 20.66
CA VAL A 74 -26.50 1.08 20.83
C VAL A 74 -25.47 0.15 21.48
N HIS A 75 -25.79 -0.37 22.65
CA HIS A 75 -24.90 -1.22 23.45
C HIS A 75 -25.29 -2.69 23.31
N LEU A 76 -24.38 -3.48 22.76
CA LEU A 76 -24.50 -4.95 22.71
C LEU A 76 -23.72 -5.55 23.88
N ALA A 77 -24.42 -5.84 24.97
CA ALA A 77 -23.85 -6.52 26.14
C ALA A 77 -23.36 -7.95 25.78
N ALA A 78 -22.63 -8.59 26.70
CA ALA A 78 -22.16 -9.97 26.50
C ALA A 78 -23.30 -10.90 26.07
N GLY A 79 -23.10 -11.63 24.98
CA GLY A 79 -24.11 -12.48 24.36
C GLY A 79 -23.90 -12.66 22.85
N ARG A 80 -24.69 -13.55 22.26
CA ARG A 80 -24.64 -13.82 20.81
C ARG A 80 -25.86 -13.21 20.10
N TYR A 81 -25.60 -12.38 19.12
CA TYR A 81 -26.57 -11.67 18.29
C TYR A 81 -26.41 -12.16 16.86
N VAL A 82 -27.41 -12.85 16.30
CA VAL A 82 -27.39 -13.35 14.91
C VAL A 82 -28.13 -12.37 14.01
N SER A 83 -27.46 -11.79 13.03
CA SER A 83 -28.03 -10.71 12.22
C SER A 83 -27.65 -10.80 10.74
N GLY A 84 -28.58 -10.44 9.88
CA GLY A 84 -28.33 -9.98 8.51
C GLY A 84 -27.88 -8.54 8.46
N SER A 85 -28.13 -7.85 7.35
CA SER A 85 -27.69 -6.44 7.17
C SER A 85 -28.30 -5.50 8.19
N LEU A 86 -27.43 -4.71 8.82
CA LEU A 86 -27.76 -3.60 9.69
C LEU A 86 -27.36 -2.29 9.01
N LEU A 87 -28.33 -1.41 8.79
CA LEU A 87 -28.11 -0.08 8.23
C LEU A 87 -27.66 0.86 9.34
N LEU A 88 -26.43 1.32 9.28
CA LEU A 88 -25.91 2.34 10.18
C LEU A 88 -26.59 3.67 9.92
N ARG A 89 -26.75 4.49 10.95
CA ARG A 89 -27.38 5.80 10.89
C ARG A 89 -26.42 6.90 11.37
N SER A 90 -26.55 8.08 10.81
CA SER A 90 -25.75 9.23 11.25
C SER A 90 -25.90 9.49 12.74
N ASN A 91 -24.79 9.83 13.40
CA ASN A 91 -24.67 10.11 14.82
C ASN A 91 -24.94 8.89 15.75
N VAL A 92 -24.87 7.66 15.21
CA VAL A 92 -25.08 6.43 16.00
C VAL A 92 -23.78 5.65 16.10
N SER A 93 -23.45 5.29 17.32
CA SER A 93 -22.36 4.37 17.64
C SER A 93 -22.89 3.00 18.00
N LEU A 94 -22.20 1.94 17.59
CA LEU A 94 -22.44 0.56 17.99
C LEU A 94 -21.32 0.11 18.92
N TRP A 95 -21.64 -0.13 20.19
CA TRP A 95 -20.70 -0.62 21.19
C TRP A 95 -20.85 -2.13 21.35
N LEU A 96 -19.85 -2.87 20.94
CA LEU A 96 -19.73 -4.31 21.15
C LEU A 96 -18.93 -4.54 22.44
N ASP A 97 -19.61 -4.85 23.52
CA ASP A 97 -18.99 -5.08 24.83
C ASP A 97 -18.16 -6.37 24.85
N ASN A 98 -17.31 -6.51 25.87
CA ASN A 98 -16.59 -7.77 26.12
C ASN A 98 -17.55 -8.96 26.21
N GLY A 99 -17.24 -10.02 25.44
CA GLY A 99 -18.09 -11.21 25.36
C GLY A 99 -19.34 -11.06 24.47
N SER A 100 -19.53 -9.91 23.79
CA SER A 100 -20.54 -9.81 22.74
C SER A 100 -20.04 -10.39 21.43
N ILE A 101 -20.90 -11.13 20.74
CA ILE A 101 -20.64 -11.71 19.41
C ILE A 101 -21.77 -11.30 18.49
N LEU A 102 -21.46 -10.42 17.53
CA LEU A 102 -22.35 -10.11 16.44
C LEU A 102 -22.05 -11.06 15.28
N ALA A 103 -22.87 -12.10 15.17
CA ALA A 103 -22.69 -13.17 14.18
C ALA A 103 -23.51 -12.92 12.92
N MET A 104 -22.93 -13.18 11.75
CA MET A 104 -23.68 -13.18 10.50
C MET A 104 -24.77 -14.24 10.49
N SER A 105 -25.95 -13.89 9.99
CA SER A 105 -27.01 -14.84 9.75
C SER A 105 -26.59 -15.86 8.68
N PRO A 106 -26.91 -17.15 8.87
CA PRO A 106 -26.74 -18.14 7.81
C PRO A 106 -27.75 -17.97 6.66
N ASP A 107 -28.84 -17.23 6.87
CA ASP A 107 -29.85 -16.95 5.87
C ASP A 107 -29.44 -15.75 5.01
N VAL A 108 -29.07 -16.02 3.76
CA VAL A 108 -28.67 -14.99 2.80
C VAL A 108 -29.79 -13.99 2.47
N ALA A 109 -31.06 -14.35 2.68
CA ALA A 109 -32.20 -13.46 2.45
C ALA A 109 -32.27 -12.32 3.49
N GLU A 110 -31.55 -12.42 4.60
CA GLU A 110 -31.47 -11.36 5.61
C GLU A 110 -30.44 -10.26 5.25
N PHE A 111 -29.68 -10.47 4.16
CA PHE A 111 -28.74 -9.45 3.69
C PHE A 111 -29.34 -8.65 2.54
N LEU A 112 -28.91 -7.40 2.42
CA LEU A 112 -29.28 -6.55 1.29
C LEU A 112 -28.76 -7.15 0.00
N PRO A 113 -29.51 -7.02 -1.11
CA PRO A 113 -29.02 -7.45 -2.42
C PRO A 113 -27.90 -6.54 -2.92
N ALA A 114 -27.11 -7.07 -3.86
CA ALA A 114 -26.12 -6.27 -4.56
C ALA A 114 -26.79 -5.13 -5.36
N GLU A 115 -26.08 -4.01 -5.46
CA GLU A 115 -26.53 -2.87 -6.26
C GLU A 115 -26.51 -3.21 -7.75
N LYS A 116 -27.46 -2.67 -8.47
CA LYS A 116 -27.45 -2.67 -9.93
C LYS A 116 -26.78 -1.38 -10.42
N LEU A 117 -25.49 -1.47 -10.72
CA LEU A 117 -24.77 -0.34 -11.29
C LEU A 117 -25.15 -0.16 -12.77
N THR A 118 -25.28 1.08 -13.21
CA THR A 118 -25.58 1.46 -14.60
C THR A 118 -24.35 1.83 -15.42
N TYR A 119 -23.17 1.65 -14.84
CA TYR A 119 -21.86 1.98 -15.41
C TYR A 119 -20.86 0.85 -15.13
N GLU A 120 -19.83 0.77 -15.97
CA GLU A 120 -18.72 -0.16 -15.78
C GLU A 120 -17.71 0.43 -14.80
N THR A 121 -17.34 -0.35 -13.81
CA THR A 121 -16.42 0.10 -12.74
C THR A 121 -14.95 -0.18 -13.05
N GLY A 122 -14.66 -1.12 -13.95
CA GLY A 122 -13.32 -1.66 -14.16
C GLY A 122 -12.73 -2.40 -12.95
N ALA A 123 -13.49 -2.48 -11.85
CA ALA A 123 -13.08 -3.11 -10.60
C ALA A 123 -13.60 -4.55 -10.50
N ASN A 124 -13.16 -5.27 -9.48
CA ASN A 124 -13.70 -6.56 -9.13
C ASN A 124 -15.12 -6.44 -8.57
N GLN A 125 -15.95 -7.45 -8.78
CA GLN A 125 -17.32 -7.49 -8.27
C GLN A 125 -17.38 -7.27 -6.76
N ALA A 126 -16.45 -7.88 -5.99
CA ALA A 126 -16.37 -7.70 -4.55
C ALA A 126 -16.15 -6.23 -4.13
N THR A 127 -15.52 -5.39 -4.96
CA THR A 127 -15.37 -3.95 -4.73
C THR A 127 -16.66 -3.19 -5.03
N SER A 128 -17.44 -3.66 -6.00
CA SER A 128 -18.62 -2.97 -6.52
C SER A 128 -19.92 -3.35 -5.80
N ASP A 129 -20.09 -4.63 -5.39
CA ASP A 129 -21.27 -5.13 -4.64
C ASP A 129 -21.20 -4.65 -3.20
N PHE A 130 -21.63 -3.41 -2.98
CA PHE A 130 -21.31 -2.71 -1.74
C PHE A 130 -22.29 -3.07 -0.59
N HIS A 131 -23.59 -3.12 -0.86
CA HIS A 131 -24.63 -3.34 0.15
C HIS A 131 -24.68 -4.77 0.71
N VAL A 132 -24.06 -5.76 0.08
CA VAL A 132 -24.02 -7.14 0.57
C VAL A 132 -23.08 -7.22 1.77
N ALA A 133 -23.54 -6.77 2.92
CA ALA A 133 -22.73 -6.70 4.14
C ALA A 133 -23.56 -6.78 5.42
N LEU A 134 -22.91 -7.12 6.54
CA LEU A 134 -23.53 -7.12 7.87
C LEU A 134 -23.75 -5.70 8.38
N LEU A 135 -22.68 -4.89 8.44
CA LEU A 135 -22.76 -3.48 8.79
C LEU A 135 -22.66 -2.62 7.52
N VAL A 136 -23.72 -1.93 7.19
CA VAL A 136 -23.81 -1.12 5.98
C VAL A 136 -23.97 0.35 6.34
N GLY A 137 -22.99 1.16 5.96
CA GLY A 137 -23.11 2.64 6.01
C GLY A 137 -23.13 3.19 4.58
N ASP A 138 -24.15 3.97 4.24
CA ASP A 138 -24.24 4.62 2.95
C ASP A 138 -24.62 6.08 3.10
N ALA A 139 -23.69 6.97 2.76
CA ALA A 139 -23.84 8.43 2.89
C ALA A 139 -24.24 8.89 4.31
N VAL A 140 -23.73 8.22 5.34
CA VAL A 140 -23.96 8.56 6.75
C VAL A 140 -22.70 9.17 7.37
N GLU A 141 -22.89 9.90 8.46
CA GLU A 141 -21.79 10.60 9.12
C GLU A 141 -21.78 10.41 10.63
N SER A 142 -20.59 10.60 11.23
CA SER A 142 -20.38 10.49 12.68
C SER A 142 -20.84 9.13 13.23
N ILE A 143 -20.32 8.06 12.62
CA ILE A 143 -20.61 6.67 13.01
C ILE A 143 -19.39 6.03 13.67
N ALA A 144 -19.65 5.18 14.64
CA ALA A 144 -18.60 4.38 15.26
C ALA A 144 -19.04 2.94 15.48
N VAL A 145 -18.08 2.00 15.35
CA VAL A 145 -18.22 0.62 15.84
C VAL A 145 -17.02 0.37 16.74
N PHE A 146 -17.25 0.13 18.02
CA PHE A 146 -16.16 0.06 18.98
C PHE A 146 -16.42 -0.93 20.12
N GLY A 147 -15.38 -1.18 20.89
CA GLY A 147 -15.40 -2.12 22.03
C GLY A 147 -14.47 -3.30 21.78
N GLU A 148 -14.56 -4.32 22.59
CA GLU A 148 -13.73 -5.53 22.51
C GLU A 148 -14.53 -6.77 22.09
N GLY A 149 -15.74 -6.59 21.58
CA GLY A 149 -16.58 -7.65 21.06
C GLY A 149 -16.14 -8.16 19.69
N VAL A 150 -16.83 -9.20 19.23
CA VAL A 150 -16.48 -9.94 18.02
C VAL A 150 -17.55 -9.80 16.96
N ILE A 151 -17.15 -9.50 15.73
CA ILE A 151 -17.96 -9.73 14.53
C ILE A 151 -17.55 -11.09 13.97
N GLU A 152 -18.45 -12.07 14.03
CA GLU A 152 -18.19 -13.43 13.58
C GLU A 152 -18.89 -13.71 12.27
N CYS A 153 -18.10 -14.03 11.25
CA CYS A 153 -18.59 -14.31 9.92
C CYS A 153 -18.74 -15.81 9.72
N GLU A 154 -19.55 -16.20 8.75
CA GLU A 154 -19.75 -17.61 8.44
C GLU A 154 -18.43 -18.27 8.04
N GLN A 155 -18.13 -19.42 8.65
CA GLN A 155 -17.00 -20.25 8.27
C GLN A 155 -17.26 -20.91 6.92
N GLY A 156 -16.36 -20.71 5.97
CA GLY A 156 -16.42 -21.34 4.66
C GLY A 156 -15.14 -21.15 3.88
N LYS A 157 -14.88 -22.07 2.94
CA LYS A 157 -13.63 -22.13 2.19
C LYS A 157 -13.63 -21.33 0.87
N GLN A 158 -14.74 -20.70 0.48
CA GLN A 158 -14.82 -19.97 -0.79
C GLN A 158 -14.47 -18.49 -0.60
N LYS A 159 -13.40 -18.05 -1.25
CA LYS A 159 -13.01 -16.64 -1.35
C LYS A 159 -14.02 -15.86 -2.20
N GLY A 160 -14.30 -14.61 -1.78
CA GLY A 160 -15.00 -13.62 -2.62
C GLY A 160 -16.51 -13.78 -2.69
N GLY A 161 -17.08 -14.76 -1.99
CA GLY A 161 -18.53 -14.94 -1.90
C GLY A 161 -19.12 -14.51 -0.56
N GLY A 162 -20.38 -14.11 -0.55
CA GLY A 162 -21.12 -13.77 0.65
C GLY A 162 -20.93 -12.33 1.14
N PRO A 163 -21.59 -12.00 2.27
CA PRO A 163 -21.58 -10.66 2.81
C PRO A 163 -20.23 -10.26 3.37
N LYS A 164 -19.92 -8.96 3.30
CA LYS A 164 -18.80 -8.34 4.00
C LYS A 164 -19.16 -8.10 5.46
N PRO A 165 -18.23 -8.16 6.42
CA PRO A 165 -18.50 -7.70 7.80
C PRO A 165 -18.87 -6.22 7.87
N VAL A 166 -18.08 -5.36 7.22
CA VAL A 166 -18.25 -3.91 7.23
C VAL A 166 -18.13 -3.36 5.81
N ALA A 167 -19.15 -2.64 5.36
CA ALA A 167 -19.15 -1.93 4.09
C ALA A 167 -19.64 -0.48 4.28
N LEU A 168 -18.78 0.48 3.96
CA LEU A 168 -19.05 1.90 4.17
C LEU A 168 -18.85 2.67 2.86
N ARG A 169 -19.90 3.32 2.36
CA ARG A 169 -19.85 4.10 1.12
C ARG A 169 -20.20 5.56 1.39
N ARG A 170 -19.37 6.48 0.92
CA ARG A 170 -19.56 7.94 1.05
C ARG A 170 -19.85 8.40 2.50
N CYS A 171 -19.30 7.66 3.48
CA CYS A 171 -19.44 7.99 4.88
C CYS A 171 -18.44 9.06 5.32
N MET A 172 -18.81 9.86 6.30
CA MET A 172 -17.96 10.91 6.86
C MET A 172 -17.80 10.77 8.38
N ARG A 173 -16.59 10.97 8.90
CA ARG A 173 -16.28 10.81 10.34
C ARG A 173 -16.63 9.40 10.86
N VAL A 174 -15.88 8.43 10.37
CA VAL A 174 -16.03 7.02 10.71
C VAL A 174 -14.99 6.61 11.75
N SER A 175 -15.36 5.84 12.76
CA SER A 175 -14.44 5.27 13.74
C SER A 175 -14.71 3.78 13.94
N LEU A 176 -13.67 2.93 13.71
CA LEU A 176 -13.71 1.49 14.01
C LEU A 176 -12.60 1.20 15.04
N ARG A 177 -12.95 0.75 16.25
CA ARG A 177 -11.97 0.62 17.34
C ARG A 177 -12.11 -0.62 18.20
N GLY A 178 -10.99 -1.33 18.39
CA GLY A 178 -10.84 -2.42 19.36
C GLY A 178 -11.54 -3.71 18.98
N ILE A 179 -12.46 -3.72 18.04
CA ILE A 179 -13.26 -4.89 17.65
C ILE A 179 -12.40 -5.97 16.97
N THR A 180 -12.88 -7.22 17.12
CA THR A 180 -12.32 -8.36 16.38
C THR A 180 -13.26 -8.81 15.29
N ILE A 181 -12.77 -8.99 14.04
CA ILE A 181 -13.50 -9.57 12.91
C ILE A 181 -12.91 -10.96 12.63
N ARG A 182 -13.75 -12.00 12.55
CA ARG A 182 -13.30 -13.37 12.31
C ARG A 182 -13.96 -14.03 11.12
N ASN A 183 -13.16 -14.80 10.37
CA ASN A 183 -13.60 -15.76 9.36
C ASN A 183 -14.43 -15.15 8.21
N ALA A 184 -14.17 -13.90 7.84
CA ALA A 184 -14.86 -13.28 6.71
C ALA A 184 -14.49 -13.95 5.37
N ARG A 185 -15.48 -14.27 4.55
CA ARG A 185 -15.27 -14.84 3.21
C ARG A 185 -14.93 -13.77 2.17
N ASN A 186 -15.48 -12.59 2.33
CA ASN A 186 -15.27 -11.40 1.49
C ASN A 186 -14.38 -10.38 2.22
N TYR A 187 -14.17 -9.21 1.65
CA TYR A 187 -13.39 -8.12 2.27
C TYR A 187 -13.89 -7.84 3.68
N ASN A 188 -12.95 -7.74 4.63
CA ASN A 188 -13.32 -7.57 6.04
C ASN A 188 -13.83 -6.15 6.32
N ILE A 189 -13.08 -5.12 5.94
CA ILE A 189 -13.48 -3.72 6.05
C ILE A 189 -13.35 -3.08 4.66
N SER A 190 -14.47 -2.88 4.01
CA SER A 190 -14.56 -2.28 2.68
C SER A 190 -15.10 -0.86 2.77
N MET A 191 -14.34 0.10 2.27
CA MET A 191 -14.71 1.51 2.32
C MET A 191 -14.60 2.13 0.92
N LEU A 192 -15.62 2.84 0.48
CA LEU A 192 -15.69 3.46 -0.84
C LEU A 192 -16.07 4.94 -0.72
N GLY A 193 -15.16 5.84 -1.06
CA GLY A 193 -15.40 7.28 -1.04
C GLY A 193 -15.61 7.89 0.36
N CYS A 194 -15.11 7.22 1.41
CA CYS A 194 -15.26 7.70 2.79
C CYS A 194 -14.21 8.76 3.14
N GLN A 195 -14.54 9.64 4.09
CA GLN A 195 -13.65 10.69 4.54
C GLN A 195 -13.57 10.77 6.08
N PHE A 196 -12.39 11.15 6.59
CA PHE A 196 -12.12 11.23 8.03
C PHE A 196 -12.38 9.91 8.73
N VAL A 197 -11.61 8.90 8.35
CA VAL A 197 -11.74 7.52 8.84
C VAL A 197 -10.64 7.21 9.84
N ASP A 198 -11.01 6.67 10.99
CA ASP A 198 -10.12 6.14 12.02
C ASP A 198 -10.36 4.64 12.18
N ILE A 199 -9.31 3.84 12.01
CA ILE A 199 -9.29 2.40 12.31
C ILE A 199 -8.15 2.17 13.30
N ASP A 200 -8.49 1.83 14.54
CA ASP A 200 -7.53 1.75 15.63
C ASP A 200 -7.73 0.49 16.48
N GLY A 201 -6.66 -0.29 16.68
CA GLY A 201 -6.69 -1.50 17.49
C GLY A 201 -7.59 -2.62 16.99
N VAL A 202 -7.97 -2.61 15.71
CA VAL A 202 -8.82 -3.66 15.11
C VAL A 202 -8.01 -4.93 14.88
N THR A 203 -8.61 -6.08 15.23
CA THR A 203 -8.06 -7.40 14.97
C THR A 203 -8.86 -8.11 13.88
N ILE A 204 -8.21 -8.54 12.79
CA ILE A 204 -8.81 -9.39 11.76
C ILE A 204 -8.12 -10.75 11.79
N GLN A 205 -8.90 -11.83 11.90
CA GLN A 205 -8.40 -13.20 12.01
C GLN A 205 -9.14 -14.15 11.07
N GLY A 206 -8.40 -15.02 10.37
CA GLY A 206 -8.97 -16.05 9.51
C GLY A 206 -9.75 -15.50 8.31
N GLY A 207 -9.44 -14.28 7.85
CA GLY A 207 -10.05 -13.70 6.66
C GLY A 207 -9.66 -14.46 5.39
N HIS A 208 -10.66 -14.78 4.55
CA HIS A 208 -10.42 -15.48 3.27
C HIS A 208 -10.18 -14.54 2.10
N SER A 209 -10.37 -13.25 2.28
CA SER A 209 -10.17 -12.18 1.28
C SER A 209 -9.38 -11.04 1.91
N ASP A 210 -9.46 -9.83 1.34
CA ASP A 210 -8.70 -8.66 1.79
C ASP A 210 -9.09 -8.23 3.22
N GLY A 211 -8.13 -7.65 3.94
CA GLY A 211 -8.30 -7.18 5.31
C GLY A 211 -8.98 -5.82 5.37
N ILE A 212 -8.27 -4.75 5.02
CA ILE A 212 -8.76 -3.36 5.09
C ILE A 212 -8.57 -2.70 3.74
N ASP A 213 -9.67 -2.26 3.13
CA ASP A 213 -9.73 -1.73 1.76
C ASP A 213 -10.31 -0.31 1.71
N PRO A 214 -9.51 0.73 1.90
CA PRO A 214 -9.90 2.08 1.52
C PRO A 214 -9.85 2.26 0.00
N ASP A 215 -10.99 2.57 -0.61
CA ASP A 215 -11.14 2.84 -2.04
C ASP A 215 -11.68 4.26 -2.26
N CYS A 216 -10.96 5.10 -2.97
CA CYS A 216 -11.29 6.52 -3.17
C CYS A 216 -11.54 7.28 -1.84
N CYS A 217 -10.85 6.89 -0.77
CA CYS A 217 -11.03 7.43 0.56
C CYS A 217 -10.00 8.53 0.87
N ARG A 218 -10.37 9.48 1.74
CA ARG A 218 -9.52 10.62 2.11
C ARG A 218 -9.45 10.80 3.63
N TYR A 219 -8.26 11.23 4.12
CA TYR A 219 -8.01 11.45 5.56
C TYR A 219 -8.25 10.17 6.37
N VAL A 220 -7.56 9.09 5.99
CA VAL A 220 -7.66 7.76 6.61
C VAL A 220 -6.48 7.52 7.54
N ARG A 221 -6.76 7.12 8.77
CA ARG A 221 -5.77 6.73 9.77
C ARG A 221 -6.00 5.28 10.17
N ILE A 222 -4.99 4.44 10.03
CA ILE A 222 -5.03 3.02 10.39
C ILE A 222 -3.87 2.76 11.36
N ALA A 223 -4.17 2.39 12.60
CA ALA A 223 -3.15 2.24 13.61
C ALA A 223 -3.41 1.04 14.54
N ASN A 224 -2.33 0.45 15.08
CA ASN A 224 -2.37 -0.55 16.14
C ASN A 224 -3.16 -1.82 15.78
N CYS A 225 -3.31 -2.12 14.47
CA CYS A 225 -4.11 -3.24 13.98
C CYS A 225 -3.29 -4.52 13.82
N PHE A 226 -3.94 -5.66 14.09
CA PHE A 226 -3.48 -6.97 13.65
C PHE A 226 -4.38 -7.46 12.52
N VAL A 227 -3.80 -7.71 11.34
CA VAL A 227 -4.58 -8.11 10.15
C VAL A 227 -4.02 -9.41 9.58
N GLU A 228 -4.78 -10.50 9.76
CA GLU A 228 -4.52 -11.79 9.13
C GLU A 228 -5.55 -12.05 8.03
N SER A 229 -5.09 -12.25 6.79
CA SER A 229 -5.94 -12.44 5.62
C SER A 229 -5.33 -13.46 4.65
N ALA A 230 -6.17 -14.14 3.88
CA ALA A 230 -5.69 -15.04 2.83
C ALA A 230 -5.43 -14.31 1.49
N ASP A 231 -5.91 -13.08 1.36
CA ASP A 231 -5.56 -12.15 0.27
C ASP A 231 -4.88 -10.90 0.86
N ASP A 232 -4.95 -9.74 0.24
CA ASP A 232 -4.20 -8.56 0.65
C ASP A 232 -4.56 -8.13 2.08
N SER A 233 -3.56 -7.83 2.94
CA SER A 233 -3.85 -7.40 4.32
C SER A 233 -4.38 -5.97 4.35
N LEU A 234 -3.70 -5.05 3.70
CA LEU A 234 -4.10 -3.65 3.60
C LEU A 234 -3.95 -3.20 2.16
N CYS A 235 -5.08 -2.91 1.52
CA CYS A 235 -5.16 -2.64 0.10
C CYS A 235 -5.84 -1.31 -0.17
N LEU A 236 -5.06 -0.27 -0.47
CA LEU A 236 -5.57 1.01 -0.93
C LEU A 236 -5.97 0.88 -2.40
N LYS A 237 -7.19 1.25 -2.73
CA LYS A 237 -7.73 1.22 -4.09
C LYS A 237 -8.17 2.62 -4.52
N ALA A 238 -8.17 2.87 -5.81
CA ALA A 238 -8.75 4.06 -6.42
C ALA A 238 -9.53 3.64 -7.67
N SER A 239 -10.63 2.90 -7.43
CA SER A 239 -11.43 2.27 -8.49
C SER A 239 -12.42 3.23 -9.16
N GLY A 240 -13.08 2.76 -10.22
CA GLY A 240 -14.23 3.44 -10.83
C GLY A 240 -15.57 3.12 -10.15
N SER A 241 -15.58 2.49 -8.96
CA SER A 241 -16.81 1.97 -8.33
C SER A 241 -17.77 3.06 -7.84
N LEU A 242 -17.34 4.32 -7.77
CA LEU A 242 -18.23 5.46 -7.51
C LEU A 242 -18.95 5.99 -8.77
N GLY A 243 -18.59 5.50 -9.97
CA GLY A 243 -19.07 6.04 -11.24
C GLY A 243 -18.33 7.31 -11.67
N GLU A 244 -17.34 7.72 -10.92
CA GLU A 244 -16.48 8.88 -11.15
C GLU A 244 -15.03 8.56 -10.77
N ARG A 245 -14.08 9.35 -11.28
CA ARG A 245 -12.67 9.22 -10.94
C ARG A 245 -12.41 9.84 -9.56
N GLY A 246 -12.08 9.03 -8.59
CA GLY A 246 -11.73 9.45 -7.24
C GLY A 246 -10.24 9.36 -6.94
N ALA A 247 -9.83 9.70 -5.72
CA ALA A 247 -8.48 9.50 -5.23
C ALA A 247 -8.50 8.88 -3.83
N THR A 248 -7.53 8.01 -3.56
CA THR A 248 -7.19 7.60 -2.19
C THR A 248 -5.99 8.40 -1.75
N GLU A 249 -6.22 9.29 -0.78
CA GLU A 249 -5.21 10.27 -0.40
C GLU A 249 -5.26 10.68 1.08
N TYR A 250 -4.12 11.21 1.57
CA TYR A 250 -3.94 11.55 2.98
C TYR A 250 -4.18 10.34 3.90
N VAL A 251 -3.46 9.25 3.61
CA VAL A 251 -3.55 7.99 4.35
C VAL A 251 -2.32 7.80 5.21
N THR A 252 -2.53 7.47 6.49
CA THR A 252 -1.45 7.08 7.39
C THR A 252 -1.70 5.69 7.94
N VAL A 253 -0.66 4.83 7.90
CA VAL A 253 -0.67 3.48 8.48
C VAL A 253 0.49 3.37 9.45
N THR A 254 0.24 2.94 10.70
CA THR A 254 1.32 2.80 11.67
C THR A 254 1.05 1.73 12.73
N ASN A 255 2.14 1.15 13.29
CA ASN A 255 2.09 0.20 14.39
C ASN A 255 1.23 -1.04 14.11
N CYS A 256 1.18 -1.50 12.86
CA CYS A 256 0.38 -2.65 12.47
C CYS A 256 1.22 -3.92 12.29
N VAL A 257 0.61 -5.07 12.58
CA VAL A 257 1.13 -6.38 12.20
C VAL A 257 0.25 -6.93 11.08
N LEU A 258 0.84 -7.10 9.89
CA LEU A 258 0.17 -7.57 8.69
C LEU A 258 0.66 -8.98 8.33
N ARG A 259 -0.27 -9.93 8.30
CA ARG A 259 0.01 -11.35 8.03
C ARG A 259 -0.85 -11.84 6.88
N THR A 260 -0.25 -12.31 5.79
CA THR A 260 -1.03 -12.70 4.61
C THR A 260 -0.35 -13.72 3.72
N ALA A 261 -1.16 -14.43 2.92
CA ALA A 261 -0.71 -15.26 1.80
C ALA A 261 -0.47 -14.44 0.52
N SER A 262 -0.90 -13.18 0.45
CA SER A 262 -0.87 -12.29 -0.72
C SER A 262 -0.01 -11.05 -0.45
N ILE A 263 -0.54 -9.85 -0.52
CA ILE A 263 0.21 -8.59 -0.41
C ILE A 263 -0.05 -7.94 0.95
N HIS A 264 1.03 -7.56 1.66
CA HIS A 264 0.91 -6.98 2.99
C HIS A 264 0.40 -5.53 2.93
N PHE A 265 1.08 -4.66 2.20
CA PHE A 265 0.65 -3.30 1.94
C PHE A 265 0.63 -3.02 0.44
N LYS A 266 -0.51 -2.57 -0.07
CA LYS A 266 -0.73 -2.38 -1.51
C LYS A 266 -1.40 -1.06 -1.83
N CYS A 267 -0.93 -0.38 -2.85
CA CYS A 267 -1.67 0.62 -3.63
C CYS A 267 -2.01 0.00 -4.99
N GLY A 268 -3.27 -0.04 -5.33
CA GLY A 268 -3.79 -0.73 -6.52
C GLY A 268 -4.45 -2.07 -6.15
N THR A 269 -4.70 -2.99 -7.05
CA THR A 269 -4.54 -2.97 -8.51
C THR A 269 -5.50 -2.00 -9.19
N GLU A 270 -6.72 -1.83 -8.63
CA GLU A 270 -7.70 -0.87 -9.09
C GLU A 270 -7.10 0.54 -8.93
N SER A 271 -6.67 1.12 -10.04
CA SER A 271 -5.94 2.39 -10.12
C SER A 271 -6.49 3.29 -11.23
N CYS A 272 -7.81 3.40 -11.29
CA CYS A 272 -8.54 4.33 -12.15
C CYS A 272 -8.29 5.77 -11.72
N GLY A 273 -8.39 6.01 -10.42
CA GLY A 273 -8.07 7.26 -9.76
C GLY A 273 -6.65 7.29 -9.19
N ASP A 274 -6.36 8.30 -8.41
CA ASP A 274 -5.02 8.62 -7.98
C ASP A 274 -4.73 8.14 -6.53
N PHE A 275 -3.45 7.90 -6.23
CA PHE A 275 -2.92 7.67 -4.90
C PHE A 275 -1.98 8.81 -4.53
N ARG A 276 -2.25 9.53 -3.42
CA ARG A 276 -1.43 10.68 -3.03
C ARG A 276 -1.24 10.78 -1.52
N ASN A 277 -0.07 11.26 -1.10
CA ASN A 277 0.19 11.61 0.30
C ASN A 277 -0.08 10.44 1.26
N ILE A 278 0.63 9.33 1.06
CA ILE A 278 0.43 8.07 1.78
C ILE A 278 1.68 7.75 2.59
N THR A 279 1.50 7.39 3.86
CA THR A 279 2.62 6.92 4.69
C THR A 279 2.29 5.58 5.35
N ILE A 280 3.29 4.69 5.40
CA ILE A 280 3.26 3.49 6.23
C ILE A 280 4.54 3.37 7.04
N SER A 281 4.44 3.17 8.35
CA SER A 281 5.61 3.12 9.22
C SER A 281 5.42 2.24 10.46
N ASN A 282 6.55 1.81 11.05
CA ASN A 282 6.58 1.07 12.32
C ASN A 282 5.74 -0.22 12.28
N CYS A 283 5.81 -0.96 11.18
CA CYS A 283 4.99 -2.15 10.95
C CYS A 283 5.84 -3.43 10.89
N VAL A 284 5.19 -4.55 11.17
CA VAL A 284 5.75 -5.89 10.98
C VAL A 284 4.92 -6.63 9.95
N PHE A 285 5.59 -7.19 8.92
CA PHE A 285 4.96 -8.00 7.88
C PHE A 285 5.39 -9.45 8.06
N GLU A 286 4.45 -10.34 8.21
CA GLU A 286 4.67 -11.77 8.36
C GLU A 286 4.09 -12.53 7.17
N GLY A 287 4.94 -13.21 6.41
CA GLY A 287 4.57 -14.13 5.35
C GLY A 287 4.25 -15.52 5.90
N GLY A 288 4.46 -16.55 5.07
CA GLY A 288 4.34 -17.95 5.49
C GLY A 288 2.95 -18.58 5.35
N LEU A 289 1.89 -17.81 5.14
CA LEU A 289 0.54 -18.35 4.86
C LEU A 289 0.38 -18.82 3.40
N GLY A 290 1.26 -18.38 2.49
CA GLY A 290 1.24 -18.69 1.07
C GLY A 290 2.12 -17.76 0.26
N MET A 291 2.08 -17.90 -1.08
CA MET A 291 2.90 -17.11 -2.01
C MET A 291 2.07 -16.57 -3.19
N ARG A 292 0.83 -16.20 -2.94
CA ARG A 292 -0.04 -15.59 -3.96
C ARG A 292 0.60 -14.29 -4.47
N HIS A 293 0.50 -14.06 -5.77
CA HIS A 293 1.05 -12.88 -6.43
C HIS A 293 2.55 -12.61 -6.15
N GLY A 294 3.32 -13.64 -5.72
CA GLY A 294 4.69 -13.47 -5.27
C GLY A 294 4.81 -12.92 -3.85
N ASN A 295 3.69 -12.82 -3.10
CA ASN A 295 3.60 -12.38 -1.70
C ASN A 295 4.43 -11.10 -1.43
N PRO A 296 4.13 -9.97 -2.08
CA PRO A 296 4.86 -8.73 -1.86
C PRO A 296 4.67 -8.16 -0.45
N GLY A 297 5.74 -7.59 0.10
CA GLY A 297 5.69 -6.77 1.30
C GLY A 297 5.05 -5.41 1.00
N ILE A 298 5.71 -4.61 0.17
CA ILE A 298 5.22 -3.33 -0.32
C ILE A 298 4.98 -3.43 -1.81
N ALA A 299 3.73 -3.22 -2.24
CA ALA A 299 3.32 -3.23 -3.63
C ALA A 299 2.70 -1.87 -4.03
N LEU A 300 3.34 -1.16 -4.94
CA LEU A 300 2.89 0.12 -5.44
C LEU A 300 2.63 0.00 -6.94
N TYR A 301 1.36 -0.01 -7.33
CA TYR A 301 0.93 -0.31 -8.70
C TYR A 301 0.04 0.78 -9.28
N THR A 302 0.32 1.21 -10.52
CA THR A 302 -0.61 1.97 -11.34
C THR A 302 -0.71 1.30 -12.71
N VAL A 303 -1.91 0.83 -13.07
CA VAL A 303 -2.12 0.03 -14.28
C VAL A 303 -3.41 0.38 -15.04
N ASP A 304 -4.25 1.26 -14.49
CA ASP A 304 -5.56 1.62 -15.06
C ASP A 304 -5.73 3.15 -15.26
N GLY A 305 -4.62 3.89 -15.38
CA GLY A 305 -4.64 5.32 -15.74
C GLY A 305 -4.52 6.31 -14.58
N GLY A 306 -4.54 5.85 -13.32
CA GLY A 306 -4.34 6.71 -12.16
C GLY A 306 -2.88 7.05 -11.90
N ASN A 307 -2.64 8.12 -11.15
CA ASN A 307 -1.32 8.56 -10.73
C ASN A 307 -0.99 8.03 -9.34
N LEU A 308 0.28 7.71 -9.07
CA LEU A 308 0.76 7.48 -7.73
C LEU A 308 1.87 8.48 -7.41
N ASP A 309 1.66 9.31 -6.40
CA ASP A 309 2.56 10.39 -6.02
C ASP A 309 2.59 10.59 -4.50
N GLY A 310 3.80 10.73 -3.92
CA GLY A 310 3.97 11.01 -2.51
C GLY A 310 3.71 9.81 -1.59
N VAL A 311 4.46 8.71 -1.76
CA VAL A 311 4.41 7.54 -0.86
C VAL A 311 5.69 7.43 -0.05
N VAL A 312 5.54 7.33 1.28
CA VAL A 312 6.65 7.07 2.20
C VAL A 312 6.41 5.78 2.97
N ALA A 313 7.36 4.84 2.89
CA ALA A 313 7.36 3.60 3.68
C ALA A 313 8.64 3.53 4.53
N SER A 314 8.51 3.34 5.85
CA SER A 314 9.69 3.34 6.71
C SER A 314 9.55 2.50 7.99
N ASN A 315 10.70 2.07 8.54
CA ASN A 315 10.75 1.32 9.80
C ASN A 315 9.90 0.04 9.76
N ILE A 316 10.13 -0.81 8.76
CA ILE A 316 9.35 -2.03 8.57
C ILE A 316 10.25 -3.27 8.66
N VAL A 317 9.82 -4.23 9.45
CA VAL A 317 10.44 -5.57 9.51
C VAL A 317 9.56 -6.54 8.73
N MET A 318 10.16 -7.27 7.79
CA MET A 318 9.50 -8.28 6.96
C MET A 318 10.12 -9.65 7.23
N ARG A 319 9.28 -10.64 7.54
CA ARG A 319 9.71 -12.02 7.76
C ARG A 319 8.98 -12.98 6.83
N ASP A 320 9.74 -13.79 6.10
CA ASP A 320 9.21 -14.78 5.15
C ASP A 320 8.25 -14.20 4.09
N VAL A 321 8.40 -12.92 3.79
CA VAL A 321 7.72 -12.22 2.71
C VAL A 321 8.34 -12.62 1.38
N GLY A 322 7.51 -12.99 0.39
CA GLY A 322 8.03 -13.52 -0.88
C GLY A 322 8.89 -12.52 -1.65
N THR A 323 8.34 -11.35 -1.93
CA THR A 323 9.00 -10.24 -2.62
C THR A 323 8.98 -8.99 -1.74
N PRO A 324 10.11 -8.53 -1.19
CA PRO A 324 10.09 -7.36 -0.31
C PRO A 324 9.49 -6.09 -0.95
N LEU A 325 9.88 -5.76 -2.18
CA LEU A 325 9.45 -4.54 -2.87
C LEU A 325 8.97 -4.84 -4.30
N ALA A 326 7.79 -4.31 -4.65
CA ALA A 326 7.23 -4.40 -5.99
C ALA A 326 6.61 -3.06 -6.40
N ILE A 327 7.29 -2.31 -7.27
CA ILE A 327 6.84 -1.02 -7.80
C ILE A 327 6.64 -1.21 -9.30
N ILE A 328 5.38 -1.24 -9.75
CA ILE A 328 5.08 -1.61 -11.14
C ILE A 328 4.13 -0.61 -11.75
N ARG A 329 4.56 -0.01 -12.85
CA ARG A 329 3.75 0.80 -13.74
C ARG A 329 3.39 0.00 -14.99
N GLY A 330 2.10 -0.18 -15.25
CA GLY A 330 1.60 -0.92 -16.41
C GLY A 330 0.50 -0.17 -17.13
N ASN A 331 -0.14 -0.82 -18.07
CA ASN A 331 -1.25 -0.29 -18.84
C ASN A 331 -2.30 -1.38 -19.08
N ARG A 332 -2.99 -1.80 -18.02
CA ARG A 332 -4.05 -2.80 -18.08
C ARG A 332 -5.32 -2.24 -18.72
N ASP A 333 -5.52 -0.94 -18.59
CA ASP A 333 -6.57 -0.13 -19.22
C ASP A 333 -7.99 -0.66 -18.97
N ARG A 334 -8.25 -1.11 -17.75
CA ARG A 334 -9.58 -1.63 -17.35
C ARG A 334 -10.55 -0.53 -16.92
N CYS A 335 -10.07 0.71 -16.75
CA CYS A 335 -10.89 1.82 -16.31
C CYS A 335 -11.42 2.63 -17.49
N SER A 336 -12.74 2.74 -17.62
CA SER A 336 -13.38 3.59 -18.64
C SER A 336 -13.21 5.10 -18.38
N LEU A 337 -12.87 5.48 -17.13
CA LEU A 337 -12.73 6.88 -16.70
C LEU A 337 -11.29 7.42 -16.79
N GLY A 338 -10.32 6.57 -17.11
CA GLY A 338 -8.92 6.91 -17.28
C GLY A 338 -8.34 6.23 -18.51
N LYS A 339 -7.29 6.77 -19.10
CA LYS A 339 -6.61 6.18 -20.27
C LYS A 339 -5.10 6.24 -20.13
N GLY A 340 -4.45 5.19 -20.59
CA GLY A 340 -3.00 5.09 -20.65
C GLY A 340 -2.35 4.85 -19.26
N PRO A 341 -1.03 4.73 -19.21
CA PRO A 341 -0.30 4.54 -17.98
C PRO A 341 -0.15 5.86 -17.23
N GLY A 342 -0.85 6.03 -16.11
CA GLY A 342 -0.68 7.19 -15.22
C GLY A 342 0.75 7.26 -14.66
N PRO A 343 1.26 8.43 -14.27
CA PRO A 343 2.57 8.58 -13.63
C PRO A 343 2.70 7.77 -12.33
N LEU A 344 3.87 7.21 -12.10
CA LEU A 344 4.21 6.53 -10.87
C LEU A 344 5.56 7.05 -10.38
N GLY A 345 5.58 7.68 -9.20
CA GLY A 345 6.81 8.29 -8.70
C GLY A 345 6.69 8.95 -7.32
N SER A 346 7.69 9.78 -6.96
CA SER A 346 7.80 10.45 -5.67
C SER A 346 7.70 9.46 -4.48
N ILE A 347 8.51 8.40 -4.52
CA ILE A 347 8.47 7.30 -3.55
C ILE A 347 9.73 7.33 -2.69
N SER A 348 9.56 7.24 -1.37
CA SER A 348 10.66 7.07 -0.42
C SER A 348 10.45 5.82 0.42
N ILE A 349 11.41 4.88 0.38
CA ILE A 349 11.40 3.64 1.16
C ILE A 349 12.67 3.59 2.00
N SER A 350 12.54 3.47 3.32
CA SER A 350 13.71 3.51 4.19
C SER A 350 13.59 2.66 5.45
N ASN A 351 14.75 2.23 6.00
CA ASN A 351 14.81 1.43 7.22
C ASN A 351 13.98 0.14 7.12
N ILE A 352 14.24 -0.67 6.10
CA ILE A 352 13.57 -1.95 5.89
C ILE A 352 14.54 -3.09 6.20
N ILE A 353 14.07 -4.06 6.98
CA ILE A 353 14.77 -5.34 7.18
C ILE A 353 13.85 -6.45 6.70
N ALA A 354 14.25 -7.12 5.61
CA ALA A 354 13.53 -8.25 5.04
C ALA A 354 14.37 -9.53 5.14
N THR A 355 13.82 -10.55 5.78
CA THR A 355 14.47 -11.87 5.93
C THR A 355 13.57 -12.97 5.38
N GLY A 356 14.17 -13.96 4.75
CA GLY A 356 13.44 -15.09 4.19
C GLY A 356 12.76 -14.81 2.85
N ALA A 357 13.17 -13.76 2.12
CA ALA A 357 12.64 -13.45 0.79
C ALA A 357 12.95 -14.58 -0.22
N LYS A 358 12.02 -14.80 -1.16
CA LYS A 358 12.12 -15.90 -2.15
C LYS A 358 12.18 -15.41 -3.59
N PHE A 359 11.65 -14.20 -3.85
CA PHE A 359 11.61 -13.63 -5.19
C PHE A 359 12.31 -12.26 -5.21
N THR A 360 12.86 -11.94 -6.36
CA THR A 360 13.53 -10.67 -6.64
C THR A 360 12.60 -9.49 -6.44
N SER A 361 13.05 -8.45 -5.74
CA SER A 361 12.34 -7.17 -5.68
C SER A 361 12.37 -6.48 -7.06
N VAL A 362 11.25 -5.86 -7.45
CA VAL A 362 11.04 -5.33 -8.80
C VAL A 362 10.68 -3.85 -8.76
N ILE A 363 11.34 -3.05 -9.59
CA ILE A 363 10.90 -1.69 -9.95
C ILE A 363 10.84 -1.66 -11.48
N ALA A 364 9.63 -1.65 -12.02
CA ALA A 364 9.44 -1.74 -13.47
C ALA A 364 8.40 -0.74 -13.99
N GLY A 365 8.81 0.07 -14.95
CA GLY A 365 7.94 0.90 -15.76
C GLY A 365 7.68 0.29 -17.14
N LEU A 366 7.30 1.14 -18.08
CA LEU A 366 7.14 0.82 -19.48
C LEU A 366 8.17 1.63 -20.30
N PRO A 367 8.54 1.21 -21.51
CA PRO A 367 9.54 1.90 -22.32
C PRO A 367 9.30 3.41 -22.48
N ASP A 368 8.03 3.79 -22.72
CA ASP A 368 7.63 5.19 -22.90
C ASP A 368 7.00 5.82 -21.65
N ALA A 369 6.93 5.06 -20.55
CA ALA A 369 6.33 5.48 -19.30
C ALA A 369 7.12 4.91 -18.10
N PRO A 370 8.32 5.42 -17.81
CA PRO A 370 9.16 4.92 -16.73
C PRO A 370 8.56 5.21 -15.36
N VAL A 371 8.93 4.38 -14.37
CA VAL A 371 8.80 4.74 -12.95
C VAL A 371 9.83 5.83 -12.65
N THR A 372 9.48 6.87 -11.91
CA THR A 372 10.38 8.00 -11.70
C THR A 372 10.44 8.49 -10.25
N GLY A 373 11.59 9.02 -9.81
CA GLY A 373 11.71 9.65 -8.49
C GLY A 373 11.57 8.68 -7.32
N VAL A 374 12.27 7.57 -7.36
CA VAL A 374 12.28 6.57 -6.27
C VAL A 374 13.55 6.69 -5.46
N HIS A 375 13.41 6.78 -4.14
CA HIS A 375 14.52 6.78 -3.20
C HIS A 375 14.40 5.60 -2.24
N ILE A 376 15.39 4.71 -2.25
CA ILE A 376 15.49 3.55 -1.35
C ILE A 376 16.75 3.70 -0.51
N SER A 377 16.60 3.72 0.82
CA SER A 377 17.74 3.91 1.73
C SER A 377 17.68 3.02 2.97
N ARG A 378 18.84 2.56 3.42
CA ARG A 378 18.97 1.69 4.61
C ARG A 378 18.05 0.48 4.54
N VAL A 379 18.17 -0.28 3.46
CA VAL A 379 17.37 -1.48 3.20
C VAL A 379 18.26 -2.71 3.21
N SER A 380 17.91 -3.69 4.03
CA SER A 380 18.59 -4.99 4.11
C SER A 380 17.63 -6.11 3.67
N ILE A 381 18.01 -6.85 2.63
CA ILE A 381 17.22 -7.99 2.11
C ILE A 381 18.07 -9.25 2.15
N SER A 382 17.59 -10.28 2.86
CA SER A 382 18.17 -11.62 2.89
C SER A 382 17.26 -12.61 2.15
N MET A 383 17.79 -13.22 1.09
CA MET A 383 17.08 -14.22 0.32
C MET A 383 17.21 -15.61 0.96
N ALA A 384 16.12 -16.38 0.96
CA ALA A 384 16.09 -17.73 1.54
C ALA A 384 16.51 -18.82 0.56
N VAL A 385 16.27 -18.62 -0.74
CA VAL A 385 16.49 -19.64 -1.77
C VAL A 385 17.24 -19.06 -2.96
N ALA A 386 18.17 -19.83 -3.51
CA ALA A 386 18.80 -19.53 -4.78
C ALA A 386 17.81 -19.71 -5.93
N GLY A 387 17.97 -18.91 -6.95
CA GLY A 387 17.12 -18.97 -8.14
C GLY A 387 17.94 -19.15 -9.42
N THR A 388 17.22 -19.34 -10.51
CA THR A 388 17.78 -19.31 -11.86
C THR A 388 17.13 -18.16 -12.63
N GLY A 389 17.86 -17.57 -13.55
CA GLY A 389 17.34 -16.48 -14.39
C GLY A 389 17.83 -16.58 -15.83
N PRO A 390 17.21 -15.82 -16.74
CA PRO A 390 17.63 -15.76 -18.13
C PRO A 390 19.05 -15.19 -18.26
N LYS A 391 19.75 -15.63 -19.28
CA LYS A 391 21.09 -15.14 -19.62
C LYS A 391 21.06 -13.83 -20.40
N THR A 392 19.90 -13.46 -20.95
CA THR A 392 19.68 -12.24 -21.72
C THR A 392 18.45 -11.48 -21.18
N LEU A 393 18.43 -10.17 -21.34
CA LEU A 393 17.35 -9.32 -20.83
C LEU A 393 16.12 -9.35 -21.75
N GLU A 394 16.32 -9.64 -23.02
CA GLU A 394 15.24 -9.82 -24.01
C GLU A 394 14.33 -10.99 -23.69
N ALA A 395 14.81 -11.95 -22.92
CA ALA A 395 14.01 -13.09 -22.46
C ALA A 395 13.05 -12.73 -21.31
N VAL A 396 13.20 -11.55 -20.68
CA VAL A 396 12.27 -11.07 -19.65
C VAL A 396 11.13 -10.29 -20.33
N PRO A 397 9.88 -10.76 -20.25
CA PRO A 397 8.76 -10.12 -20.96
C PRO A 397 8.40 -8.75 -20.35
N GLU A 398 7.86 -7.83 -21.15
CA GLU A 398 7.40 -6.51 -20.69
C GLU A 398 6.05 -6.55 -19.96
N GLN A 399 5.12 -7.39 -20.40
CA GLN A 399 3.82 -7.62 -19.77
C GLN A 399 2.99 -6.35 -19.45
N PRO A 400 2.84 -5.37 -20.36
CA PRO A 400 2.25 -4.07 -20.04
C PRO A 400 0.79 -4.15 -19.60
N THR A 401 0.04 -5.15 -20.09
CA THR A 401 -1.40 -5.33 -19.82
C THR A 401 -1.69 -6.42 -18.78
N ALA A 402 -0.67 -7.07 -18.25
CA ALA A 402 -0.84 -8.14 -17.28
C ALA A 402 -1.34 -7.61 -15.92
N TYR A 403 -1.88 -8.53 -15.11
CA TYR A 403 -2.11 -8.25 -13.70
C TYR A 403 -0.75 -7.98 -13.02
N PRO A 404 -0.59 -6.82 -12.34
CA PRO A 404 0.71 -6.43 -11.79
C PRO A 404 1.08 -7.31 -10.60
N GLN A 405 2.16 -8.04 -10.77
CA GLN A 405 2.74 -8.88 -9.73
C GLN A 405 4.20 -9.18 -10.09
N PRO A 406 5.12 -9.31 -9.13
CA PRO A 406 6.53 -9.57 -9.44
C PRO A 406 6.75 -10.81 -10.31
N VAL A 407 5.97 -11.85 -10.07
CA VAL A 407 6.07 -13.13 -10.79
C VAL A 407 5.56 -13.09 -12.24
N MET A 408 4.94 -11.99 -12.69
CA MET A 408 4.49 -11.84 -14.09
C MET A 408 5.66 -11.80 -15.08
N PHE A 409 6.82 -11.40 -14.62
CA PHE A 409 8.04 -11.36 -15.43
C PHE A 409 8.74 -12.73 -15.57
N GLY A 410 8.22 -13.78 -14.92
CA GLY A 410 8.88 -15.07 -14.85
C GLY A 410 10.14 -15.06 -14.00
N ALA A 411 11.10 -15.92 -14.35
CA ALA A 411 12.40 -15.94 -13.68
C ALA A 411 13.20 -14.67 -14.05
N LEU A 412 13.72 -13.99 -13.04
CA LEU A 412 14.46 -12.73 -13.24
C LEU A 412 15.97 -12.95 -13.20
N PRO A 413 16.75 -12.15 -13.95
CA PRO A 413 18.20 -12.27 -14.04
C PRO A 413 18.95 -11.75 -12.80
N ALA A 414 18.26 -11.15 -11.83
CA ALA A 414 18.79 -10.69 -10.55
C ALA A 414 18.22 -11.49 -9.39
N PHE A 415 18.95 -11.63 -8.28
CA PHE A 415 18.35 -12.18 -7.08
C PHE A 415 17.77 -11.10 -6.15
N GLY A 416 18.41 -9.95 -6.03
CA GLY A 416 18.02 -8.87 -5.11
C GLY A 416 17.06 -7.85 -5.72
N LEU A 417 17.52 -7.07 -6.70
CA LEU A 417 16.74 -6.00 -7.34
C LEU A 417 16.77 -6.12 -8.87
N PHE A 418 15.61 -6.07 -9.49
CA PHE A 418 15.44 -5.93 -10.93
C PHE A 418 14.80 -4.58 -11.24
N LEU A 419 15.51 -3.73 -12.00
CA LEU A 419 15.16 -2.36 -12.33
C LEU A 419 14.99 -2.26 -13.84
N ARG A 420 13.79 -1.93 -14.33
CA ARG A 420 13.56 -1.78 -15.78
C ARG A 420 12.69 -0.56 -16.06
N HIS A 421 13.10 0.27 -17.03
CA HIS A 421 12.43 1.52 -17.41
C HIS A 421 12.20 2.43 -16.19
N VAL A 422 13.30 2.83 -15.54
CA VAL A 422 13.28 3.66 -14.33
C VAL A 422 14.10 4.93 -14.56
N ALA A 423 13.61 6.05 -14.06
CA ALA A 423 14.33 7.32 -14.11
C ALA A 423 14.42 7.95 -12.71
N ASN A 424 15.54 8.64 -12.43
CA ASN A 424 15.76 9.35 -11.17
C ASN A 424 15.65 8.39 -9.94
N LEU A 425 16.44 7.34 -9.94
CA LEU A 425 16.50 6.36 -8.86
C LEU A 425 17.71 6.59 -7.96
N VAL A 426 17.48 6.66 -6.67
CA VAL A 426 18.54 6.69 -5.66
C VAL A 426 18.48 5.42 -4.83
N LEU A 427 19.58 4.68 -4.78
CA LEU A 427 19.81 3.54 -3.89
C LEU A 427 20.95 3.90 -2.93
N SER A 428 20.66 3.97 -1.63
CA SER A 428 21.67 4.29 -0.61
C SER A 428 21.63 3.32 0.56
N ASP A 429 22.81 2.87 0.98
CA ASP A 429 22.95 1.93 2.11
C ASP A 429 22.06 0.68 1.94
N VAL A 430 22.16 0.05 0.76
CA VAL A 430 21.42 -1.16 0.42
C VAL A 430 22.30 -2.37 0.67
N LYS A 431 21.81 -3.30 1.47
CA LYS A 431 22.49 -4.55 1.80
C LYS A 431 21.71 -5.74 1.26
N LEU A 432 22.35 -6.53 0.41
CA LEU A 432 21.78 -7.74 -0.18
C LEU A 432 22.56 -8.96 0.26
N LYS A 433 21.86 -9.94 0.84
CA LYS A 433 22.42 -11.22 1.26
C LYS A 433 21.90 -12.33 0.37
N ALA A 434 22.81 -12.89 -0.43
CA ALA A 434 22.53 -14.01 -1.28
C ALA A 434 22.45 -15.32 -0.47
N PRO A 435 21.59 -16.27 -0.87
CA PRO A 435 21.66 -17.63 -0.36
C PRO A 435 22.89 -18.35 -0.92
N ALA A 436 23.27 -19.48 -0.33
CA ALA A 436 24.31 -20.34 -0.87
C ALA A 436 23.96 -20.77 -2.30
N GLN A 437 24.96 -20.82 -3.20
CA GLN A 437 24.83 -21.25 -4.61
C GLN A 437 23.97 -20.29 -5.49
N GLU A 438 23.81 -19.04 -5.11
CA GLU A 438 23.18 -18.02 -5.98
C GLU A 438 24.19 -17.51 -7.02
N ASP A 439 23.86 -17.66 -8.30
CA ASP A 439 24.73 -17.29 -9.42
C ASP A 439 24.27 -15.99 -10.14
N ARG A 440 23.05 -15.51 -9.86
CA ARG A 440 22.53 -14.31 -10.51
C ARG A 440 23.20 -13.05 -9.95
N PRO A 441 23.30 -11.98 -10.73
CA PRO A 441 23.68 -10.65 -10.21
C PRO A 441 22.80 -10.20 -9.03
N ASP A 442 23.38 -9.39 -8.17
CA ASP A 442 22.69 -8.80 -7.04
C ASP A 442 21.62 -7.80 -7.53
N ILE A 443 22.03 -6.93 -8.45
CA ILE A 443 21.17 -5.90 -9.06
C ILE A 443 21.33 -5.96 -10.57
N VAL A 444 20.21 -5.93 -11.28
CA VAL A 444 20.16 -5.73 -12.72
C VAL A 444 19.37 -4.47 -13.02
N ALA A 445 19.98 -3.55 -13.76
CA ALA A 445 19.38 -2.32 -14.26
C ALA A 445 19.32 -2.36 -15.80
N ASP A 446 18.10 -2.28 -16.34
CA ASP A 446 17.82 -2.33 -17.77
C ASP A 446 17.01 -1.10 -18.19
N ASP A 447 17.56 -0.27 -19.07
CA ASP A 447 17.01 1.03 -19.50
C ASP A 447 16.70 1.95 -18.32
N VAL A 448 17.76 2.33 -17.58
CA VAL A 448 17.66 3.21 -16.41
C VAL A 448 18.40 4.52 -16.65
N VAL A 449 17.76 5.62 -16.27
CA VAL A 449 18.31 6.97 -16.42
C VAL A 449 18.48 7.64 -15.05
N ASN A 450 19.61 8.30 -14.83
CA ASN A 450 19.94 8.98 -13.58
C ASN A 450 19.80 8.07 -12.36
N LEU A 451 20.51 6.94 -12.39
CA LEU A 451 20.72 6.07 -11.24
C LEU A 451 21.86 6.63 -10.37
N ARG A 452 21.60 6.74 -9.09
CA ARG A 452 22.62 7.01 -8.07
C ARG A 452 22.67 5.86 -7.09
N LEU A 453 23.81 5.14 -7.07
CA LEU A 453 24.03 4.03 -6.14
C LEU A 453 25.22 4.38 -5.24
N HIS A 454 25.01 4.40 -3.94
CA HIS A 454 26.08 4.58 -2.95
C HIS A 454 25.79 3.78 -1.68
N GLY A 455 26.84 3.41 -0.94
CA GLY A 455 26.71 2.61 0.29
C GLY A 455 26.16 1.21 0.04
N TYR A 456 26.35 0.63 -1.15
CA TYR A 456 25.94 -0.73 -1.45
C TYR A 456 26.86 -1.73 -0.77
N GLU A 457 26.28 -2.62 0.04
CA GLU A 457 26.98 -3.72 0.72
C GLU A 457 26.44 -5.08 0.25
N LYS A 458 27.39 -5.99 -0.03
CA LYS A 458 27.09 -7.39 -0.25
C LYS A 458 27.59 -8.24 0.91
N GLU A 459 26.71 -9.05 1.49
CA GLU A 459 27.18 -10.19 2.28
C GLU A 459 27.60 -11.33 1.34
N LEU A 460 28.73 -11.97 1.68
CA LEU A 460 29.42 -12.99 0.89
C LEU A 460 28.44 -13.98 0.23
N GLY A 461 28.50 -14.06 -1.08
CA GLY A 461 27.85 -15.05 -1.93
C GLY A 461 28.82 -15.58 -2.97
N THR A 462 28.46 -16.61 -3.73
CA THR A 462 29.29 -17.27 -4.72
C THR A 462 29.24 -16.63 -6.11
N ASN A 463 28.29 -15.73 -6.36
CA ASN A 463 28.12 -15.10 -7.67
C ASN A 463 29.28 -14.18 -8.04
N ALA A 464 29.73 -14.30 -9.28
CA ALA A 464 30.84 -13.53 -9.81
C ALA A 464 30.43 -12.10 -10.20
N THR A 465 29.17 -11.88 -10.63
CA THR A 465 28.68 -10.56 -11.07
C THR A 465 27.77 -9.95 -10.00
N HIS A 466 28.07 -8.73 -9.56
CA HIS A 466 27.24 -8.00 -8.61
C HIS A 466 26.23 -7.10 -9.30
N LEU A 467 26.69 -6.29 -10.26
CA LEU A 467 25.82 -5.37 -10.98
C LEU A 467 25.86 -5.69 -12.47
N TRP A 468 24.69 -5.78 -13.08
CA TRP A 468 24.54 -5.81 -14.53
C TRP A 468 23.73 -4.59 -14.98
N LEU A 469 24.39 -3.71 -15.74
CA LEU A 469 23.87 -2.43 -16.18
C LEU A 469 23.73 -2.46 -17.70
N ASN A 470 22.49 -2.42 -18.20
CA ASN A 470 22.19 -2.44 -19.64
C ASN A 470 21.43 -1.17 -20.03
N ASN A 471 21.92 -0.46 -21.05
CA ASN A 471 21.33 0.80 -21.49
C ASN A 471 21.16 1.84 -20.36
N VAL A 472 22.09 1.89 -19.40
CA VAL A 472 22.07 2.83 -18.29
C VAL A 472 22.72 4.14 -18.68
N ARG A 473 22.06 5.26 -18.37
CA ARG A 473 22.47 6.61 -18.81
C ARG A 473 22.57 7.58 -17.63
N ASP A 474 23.49 8.55 -17.73
CA ASP A 474 23.62 9.69 -16.83
C ASP A 474 23.66 9.29 -15.35
N SER A 475 24.46 8.27 -15.03
CA SER A 475 24.38 7.57 -13.76
C SER A 475 25.71 7.53 -13.00
N TRP A 476 25.64 7.56 -11.66
CA TRP A 476 26.78 7.55 -10.76
C TRP A 476 26.69 6.39 -9.78
N LEU A 477 27.75 5.57 -9.76
CA LEU A 477 27.86 4.41 -8.89
C LEU A 477 29.12 4.56 -8.03
N GLU A 478 28.94 4.65 -6.73
CA GLU A 478 30.01 4.54 -5.74
C GLU A 478 30.08 3.09 -5.30
N CYS A 479 31.04 2.37 -5.88
CA CYS A 479 31.23 0.96 -5.62
C CYS A 479 32.17 0.77 -4.44
N LEU A 480 31.66 0.28 -3.32
CA LEU A 480 32.49 -0.15 -2.21
C LEU A 480 33.07 -1.52 -2.50
N ALA A 481 34.40 -1.64 -2.44
CA ALA A 481 35.05 -2.94 -2.57
C ALA A 481 34.81 -3.76 -1.31
N ILE A 482 34.08 -4.85 -1.45
CA ILE A 482 34.03 -5.90 -0.44
C ILE A 482 35.11 -6.90 -0.78
N LEU A 483 36.07 -7.12 0.09
CA LEU A 483 37.18 -8.06 -0.15
C LEU A 483 36.74 -9.49 0.15
N PRO A 484 37.14 -10.47 -0.70
CA PRO A 484 37.77 -10.33 -2.00
C PRO A 484 36.77 -9.96 -3.10
N VAL A 485 37.15 -9.04 -4.01
CA VAL A 485 36.32 -8.64 -5.16
C VAL A 485 36.54 -9.66 -6.28
N PRO A 486 35.53 -10.43 -6.72
CA PRO A 486 35.64 -11.31 -7.85
C PRO A 486 35.98 -10.57 -9.15
N ALA A 487 36.68 -11.21 -10.06
CA ALA A 487 36.84 -10.69 -11.41
C ALA A 487 35.49 -10.52 -12.09
N ARG A 488 35.32 -9.41 -12.88
CA ARG A 488 34.08 -9.07 -13.61
C ARG A 488 32.84 -8.86 -12.73
N SER A 489 33.04 -8.31 -11.55
CA SER A 489 31.95 -8.00 -10.61
C SER A 489 30.92 -7.01 -11.16
N TYR A 490 31.32 -6.18 -12.14
CA TYR A 490 30.46 -5.18 -12.80
C TYR A 490 30.40 -5.46 -14.29
N ARG A 491 29.19 -5.64 -14.81
CA ARG A 491 28.95 -5.85 -16.23
C ARG A 491 28.18 -4.67 -16.81
N VAL A 492 28.67 -4.10 -17.90
CA VAL A 492 28.01 -3.01 -18.64
C VAL A 492 27.74 -3.46 -20.05
N SER A 493 26.52 -3.27 -20.54
CA SER A 493 26.06 -3.63 -21.89
C SER A 493 25.06 -2.61 -22.43
N GLY A 494 24.72 -2.73 -23.71
CA GLY A 494 23.66 -1.97 -24.37
C GLY A 494 24.14 -0.72 -25.08
N ALA A 495 23.67 -0.57 -26.34
CA ALA A 495 24.09 0.50 -27.26
C ALA A 495 23.63 1.92 -26.84
N LYS A 496 22.64 2.02 -25.92
CA LYS A 496 22.17 3.30 -25.40
C LYS A 496 22.92 3.75 -24.13
N THR A 497 23.87 2.95 -23.60
CA THR A 497 24.65 3.32 -22.42
C THR A 497 25.49 4.57 -22.69
N SER A 498 25.41 5.55 -21.78
CA SER A 498 26.15 6.81 -21.87
C SER A 498 26.33 7.47 -20.50
N ASN A 499 27.39 8.25 -20.34
CA ASN A 499 27.66 9.04 -19.14
C ASN A 499 27.55 8.21 -17.85
N LEU A 500 28.13 7.01 -17.83
CA LEU A 500 28.12 6.10 -16.70
C LEU A 500 29.42 6.23 -15.90
N PHE A 501 29.32 6.71 -14.69
CA PHE A 501 30.46 7.00 -13.82
C PHE A 501 30.56 5.98 -12.69
N PHE A 502 31.72 5.31 -12.60
CA PHE A 502 32.09 4.46 -11.49
C PHE A 502 33.17 5.14 -10.65
N LYS A 503 32.91 5.25 -9.36
CA LYS A 503 33.85 5.70 -8.36
C LYS A 503 34.10 4.54 -7.37
N GLY A 504 35.35 4.07 -7.25
CA GLY A 504 35.69 2.92 -6.42
C GLY A 504 36.71 3.25 -5.36
N SER A 505 36.74 2.47 -4.29
CA SER A 505 37.87 2.48 -3.33
C SER A 505 39.14 1.99 -4.04
N GLY A 506 40.33 2.42 -3.57
CA GLY A 506 41.63 2.06 -4.16
C GLY A 506 41.97 0.57 -4.22
N VAL A 507 41.07 -0.31 -3.79
CA VAL A 507 41.16 -1.76 -3.86
C VAL A 507 40.58 -2.32 -5.18
N LEU A 508 39.76 -1.51 -5.91
CA LEU A 508 39.14 -1.93 -7.18
C LEU A 508 40.11 -1.71 -8.33
N ASP A 509 40.45 -2.78 -9.02
CA ASP A 509 41.10 -2.73 -10.33
C ASP A 509 40.04 -2.79 -11.43
N TRP A 510 39.68 -1.67 -11.99
CA TRP A 510 38.67 -1.57 -13.03
C TRP A 510 38.95 -2.42 -14.27
N LYS A 511 40.21 -2.70 -14.58
CA LYS A 511 40.58 -3.61 -15.69
C LYS A 511 40.13 -5.04 -15.45
N THR A 512 40.16 -5.46 -14.21
CA THR A 512 39.81 -6.84 -13.80
C THR A 512 38.33 -6.93 -13.40
N ASN A 513 37.82 -5.91 -12.71
CA ASN A 513 36.48 -5.98 -12.07
C ASN A 513 35.34 -5.49 -12.97
N LEU A 514 35.61 -4.69 -14.01
CA LEU A 514 34.62 -4.17 -14.93
C LEU A 514 34.68 -4.88 -16.28
N SER A 515 33.56 -5.43 -16.73
CA SER A 515 33.40 -5.98 -18.08
C SER A 515 32.47 -5.08 -18.88
N VAL A 516 32.95 -4.52 -19.99
CA VAL A 516 32.19 -3.68 -20.89
C VAL A 516 31.99 -4.42 -22.20
N ASP A 517 30.72 -4.62 -22.57
CA ASP A 517 30.33 -5.31 -23.80
C ASP A 517 30.66 -4.44 -25.04
N THR A 518 30.91 -5.08 -26.19
CA THR A 518 31.20 -4.41 -27.45
C THR A 518 30.06 -3.54 -27.99
N SER A 519 28.84 -3.76 -27.53
CA SER A 519 27.68 -2.93 -27.85
C SER A 519 27.71 -1.54 -27.23
N VAL A 520 28.53 -1.33 -26.18
CA VAL A 520 28.62 -0.05 -25.46
C VAL A 520 29.43 0.96 -26.25
N PRO A 521 28.93 2.20 -26.47
CA PRO A 521 29.67 3.22 -27.17
C PRO A 521 31.00 3.57 -26.49
N CYS A 522 32.03 3.82 -27.34
CA CYS A 522 33.34 4.25 -26.82
C CYS A 522 33.20 5.54 -26.00
N GLY A 523 33.82 5.59 -24.83
CA GLY A 523 33.75 6.75 -23.93
C GLY A 523 32.46 6.87 -23.11
N ALA A 524 31.55 5.92 -23.20
CA ALA A 524 30.30 5.94 -22.41
C ALA A 524 30.51 5.63 -20.92
N VAL A 525 31.62 4.98 -20.56
CA VAL A 525 31.92 4.52 -19.20
C VAL A 525 33.17 5.22 -18.68
N HIS A 526 33.05 5.83 -17.53
CA HIS A 526 34.11 6.56 -16.84
C HIS A 526 34.42 5.89 -15.49
N THR A 527 35.69 5.69 -15.18
CA THR A 527 36.13 5.09 -13.92
C THR A 527 37.08 6.03 -13.20
N SER A 528 36.92 6.15 -11.89
CA SER A 528 37.87 6.86 -11.02
C SER A 528 38.10 6.06 -9.74
N SER A 529 39.33 6.09 -9.24
CA SER A 529 39.69 5.59 -7.89
C SER A 529 39.77 6.78 -6.93
N VAL A 530 39.36 6.55 -5.68
CA VAL A 530 39.45 7.55 -4.60
C VAL A 530 40.78 7.39 -3.91
#